data_320536f750f3d53626f8042db4c3452f
#
_entry.id   320536f750f3d53626f8042db4c3452f
#
_cell.length_a   1.000
_cell.length_b   1.000
_cell.length_c   1.000
_cell.angle_alpha   90.00
_cell.angle_beta   90.00
_cell.angle_gamma   90.00
#
_symmetry.space_group_name_H-M   'P 1'
#
loop_
_entity.id
_entity.type
_entity.pdbx_description
1 polymer ?
#
loop_
_entity_poly.entity_id
_entity_poly.type
_entity_poly.pdbx_seq_one_letter_code
_entity_poly.pdbx_strand_id
1 'polypeptide(L)'
;MDRRSFLRKLLSSLALSGGVLGGFLRILPARALETAEPAGTLWGFGVSVDKCIGCARCVLACKAENSVPKEPFFYRTWVERYMIPKTGEAEVTNIHTGLSPDAEVPSKPIFRSFFVPKLCNQCAHPPCVQVCPVGATFSTKDGVVLVNDKTCIGCRYCIQACPYGARYLHPETHTADKCTFCYHRLNRDLLPACVEVCPTQARVIGDLHSAASPMTRFKRMNKIFVLKPNLNTEPKVLYANIDGEVR
;
A
#
# COMPACT_ATOMS: atom_id res chain seq x y z
N MET A 1 61.59 -7.85 40.39
CA MET A 1 61.45 -8.43 39.04
C MET A 1 61.79 -7.33 38.06
N ASP A 2 62.87 -7.54 37.29
CA ASP A 2 63.38 -6.53 36.38
C ASP A 2 62.54 -6.43 35.10
N ARG A 3 62.26 -5.19 34.69
CA ARG A 3 61.45 -4.88 33.51
C ARG A 3 61.91 -5.63 32.22
N ARG A 4 63.15 -5.88 32.10
CA ARG A 4 63.74 -6.61 30.94
C ARG A 4 63.37 -8.10 30.95
N SER A 5 63.23 -8.71 32.11
CA SER A 5 62.80 -10.11 32.27
C SER A 5 61.33 -10.32 31.93
N PHE A 6 60.52 -9.33 32.26
CA PHE A 6 59.07 -9.35 31.96
C PHE A 6 58.85 -9.24 30.45
N LEU A 7 59.50 -8.30 29.77
CA LEU A 7 59.40 -8.12 28.32
C LEU A 7 59.84 -9.31 27.51
N ARG A 8 60.93 -10.02 27.96
CA ARG A 8 61.41 -11.25 27.30
C ARG A 8 60.39 -12.39 27.42
N LYS A 9 59.71 -12.52 28.54
CA LYS A 9 58.65 -13.52 28.72
C LYS A 9 57.38 -13.19 27.90
N LEU A 10 57.08 -11.91 27.72
CA LEU A 10 55.99 -11.48 26.86
C LEU A 10 56.26 -11.73 25.36
N LEU A 11 57.48 -11.50 24.91
CA LEU A 11 57.90 -11.75 23.52
C LEU A 11 58.00 -13.24 23.19
N SER A 12 58.41 -14.10 24.15
CA SER A 12 58.41 -15.55 23.93
C SER A 12 57.03 -16.18 23.91
N SER A 13 56.06 -15.62 24.63
CA SER A 13 54.66 -16.07 24.56
C SER A 13 53.95 -15.63 23.27
N LEU A 14 54.31 -14.50 22.67
CA LEU A 14 53.79 -14.08 21.36
C LEU A 14 54.35 -14.91 20.20
N ALA A 15 55.59 -15.42 20.30
CA ALA A 15 56.19 -16.27 19.27
C ALA A 15 55.56 -17.68 19.20
N LEU A 16 55.03 -18.19 20.33
CA LEU A 16 54.32 -19.48 20.34
C LEU A 16 52.86 -19.38 19.89
N SER A 17 52.25 -18.20 19.96
CA SER A 17 50.87 -18.01 19.46
C SER A 17 50.80 -17.70 17.97
N GLY A 18 51.89 -17.31 17.33
CA GLY A 18 51.97 -17.05 15.89
C GLY A 18 51.80 -18.29 15.00
N GLY A 19 52.07 -19.48 15.54
CA GLY A 19 51.89 -20.73 14.79
C GLY A 19 50.44 -21.23 14.72
N VAL A 20 49.55 -20.79 15.61
CA VAL A 20 48.14 -21.24 15.65
C VAL A 20 47.23 -20.28 14.91
N LEU A 21 47.58 -19.00 14.78
CA LEU A 21 46.80 -18.04 13.99
C LEU A 21 47.01 -18.17 12.47
N GLY A 22 48.10 -18.77 12.00
CA GLY A 22 48.36 -18.98 10.56
C GLY A 22 47.46 -20.07 9.93
N GLY A 23 46.86 -20.94 10.75
CA GLY A 23 46.01 -22.02 10.27
C GLY A 23 44.49 -21.64 10.12
N PHE A 24 44.07 -20.50 10.64
CA PHE A 24 42.65 -20.08 10.60
C PHE A 24 42.32 -19.01 9.55
N LEU A 25 43.32 -18.55 8.78
CA LEU A 25 43.01 -17.79 7.56
C LEU A 25 42.69 -18.80 6.45
N ARG A 26 41.77 -19.75 6.71
CA ARG A 26 41.00 -20.36 5.64
C ARG A 26 40.26 -19.21 4.99
N ILE A 27 40.71 -18.84 3.80
CA ILE A 27 39.96 -18.07 2.84
C ILE A 27 38.55 -18.68 2.84
N LEU A 28 37.62 -18.03 3.55
CA LEU A 28 36.24 -18.33 3.39
C LEU A 28 36.03 -18.24 1.89
N PRO A 29 35.55 -19.30 1.20
CA PRO A 29 35.24 -19.18 -0.19
C PRO A 29 34.35 -17.93 -0.28
N ALA A 30 34.74 -16.98 -1.14
CA ALA A 30 33.91 -15.85 -1.45
C ALA A 30 32.58 -16.48 -1.78
N ARG A 31 31.64 -16.41 -0.82
CA ARG A 31 30.27 -16.81 -1.03
C ARG A 31 29.91 -15.97 -2.22
N ALA A 32 29.87 -16.59 -3.40
CA ALA A 32 29.45 -15.94 -4.62
C ALA A 32 28.21 -15.15 -4.17
N LEU A 33 28.21 -13.84 -4.44
CA LEU A 33 27.01 -13.05 -4.26
C LEU A 33 25.93 -13.87 -4.97
N GLU A 34 25.16 -14.63 -4.19
CA GLU A 34 23.97 -15.25 -4.72
C GLU A 34 23.23 -14.08 -5.35
N THR A 35 23.24 -14.04 -6.65
CA THR A 35 22.43 -13.10 -7.42
C THR A 35 21.05 -13.35 -6.88
N ALA A 36 20.58 -12.43 -6.01
CA ALA A 36 19.27 -12.53 -5.43
C ALA A 36 18.32 -12.77 -6.61
N GLU A 37 17.63 -13.90 -6.60
CA GLU A 37 16.62 -14.17 -7.61
C GLU A 37 15.79 -12.89 -7.75
N PRO A 38 15.51 -12.42 -8.98
CA PRO A 38 14.81 -11.16 -9.15
C PRO A 38 13.56 -11.23 -8.28
N ALA A 39 13.49 -10.34 -7.31
CA ALA A 39 12.37 -10.30 -6.38
C ALA A 39 11.09 -10.37 -7.22
N GLY A 40 10.24 -11.35 -6.96
CA GLY A 40 8.99 -11.52 -7.69
C GLY A 40 8.21 -10.23 -7.74
N THR A 41 7.26 -10.09 -8.65
CA THR A 41 6.40 -8.92 -8.79
C THR A 41 5.80 -8.52 -7.42
N LEU A 42 5.88 -7.25 -7.09
CA LEU A 42 5.20 -6.66 -5.93
C LEU A 42 4.29 -5.53 -6.41
N TRP A 43 2.98 -5.77 -6.41
CA TRP A 43 2.03 -4.80 -6.90
C TRP A 43 1.89 -3.57 -6.00
N GLY A 44 2.03 -2.39 -6.59
CA GLY A 44 1.77 -1.11 -5.95
C GLY A 44 0.84 -0.22 -6.78
N PHE A 45 0.20 0.73 -6.12
CA PHE A 45 -0.78 1.61 -6.74
C PHE A 45 -0.44 3.07 -6.43
N GLY A 46 -0.52 3.94 -7.42
CA GLY A 46 -0.29 5.37 -7.29
C GLY A 46 -1.57 6.19 -7.53
N VAL A 47 -1.74 7.22 -6.75
CA VAL A 47 -2.84 8.19 -6.84
C VAL A 47 -2.26 9.60 -6.91
N SER A 48 -2.46 10.32 -8.02
CA SER A 48 -2.13 11.75 -8.15
C SER A 48 -3.36 12.59 -7.78
N VAL A 49 -3.28 13.25 -6.63
CA VAL A 49 -4.40 14.07 -6.11
C VAL A 49 -4.62 15.29 -6.99
N ASP A 50 -3.54 15.91 -7.46
CA ASP A 50 -3.54 17.06 -8.37
C ASP A 50 -4.19 16.79 -9.72
N LYS A 51 -4.18 15.54 -10.18
CA LYS A 51 -4.80 15.15 -11.46
C LYS A 51 -6.26 14.72 -11.32
N CYS A 52 -6.74 14.48 -10.11
CA CYS A 52 -8.11 14.00 -9.92
C CYS A 52 -9.11 15.15 -10.07
N ILE A 53 -10.06 14.97 -10.97
CA ILE A 53 -11.15 15.94 -11.23
C ILE A 53 -12.48 15.57 -10.57
N GLY A 54 -12.52 14.53 -9.73
CA GLY A 54 -13.74 14.14 -9.00
C GLY A 54 -14.85 13.49 -9.85
N CYS A 55 -14.57 13.05 -11.08
CA CYS A 55 -15.59 12.57 -12.02
C CYS A 55 -16.23 11.22 -11.64
N ALA A 56 -15.77 10.53 -10.61
CA ALA A 56 -16.24 9.23 -10.10
C ALA A 56 -16.32 8.07 -11.12
N ARG A 57 -15.81 8.22 -12.35
CA ARG A 57 -15.79 7.13 -13.35
C ARG A 57 -15.11 5.87 -12.82
N CYS A 58 -14.06 6.03 -12.02
CA CYS A 58 -13.36 4.93 -11.35
C CYS A 58 -14.24 4.15 -10.37
N VAL A 59 -15.18 4.82 -9.70
CA VAL A 59 -16.15 4.19 -8.79
C VAL A 59 -17.13 3.34 -9.60
N LEU A 60 -17.72 3.92 -10.63
CA LEU A 60 -18.69 3.25 -11.52
C LEU A 60 -18.06 2.05 -12.24
N ALA A 61 -16.87 2.23 -12.81
CA ALA A 61 -16.15 1.14 -13.47
C ALA A 61 -15.79 0.01 -12.50
N CYS A 62 -15.40 0.35 -11.26
CA CYS A 62 -15.13 -0.65 -10.24
C CYS A 62 -16.39 -1.43 -9.84
N LYS A 63 -17.54 -0.76 -9.72
CA LYS A 63 -18.82 -1.40 -9.42
C LYS A 63 -19.22 -2.38 -10.54
N ALA A 64 -19.13 -1.95 -11.78
CA ALA A 64 -19.45 -2.78 -12.93
C ALA A 64 -18.53 -4.00 -13.07
N GLU A 65 -17.20 -3.79 -12.96
CA GLU A 65 -16.19 -4.84 -13.14
C GLU A 65 -16.22 -5.90 -12.03
N ASN A 66 -16.51 -5.49 -10.80
CA ASN A 66 -16.36 -6.36 -9.63
C ASN A 66 -17.71 -6.74 -8.99
N SER A 67 -18.82 -6.53 -9.68
CA SER A 67 -20.18 -6.82 -9.18
C SER A 67 -20.44 -6.21 -7.79
N VAL A 68 -19.91 -5.00 -7.54
CA VAL A 68 -20.17 -4.31 -6.28
C VAL A 68 -21.61 -3.81 -6.26
N PRO A 69 -22.39 -4.00 -5.17
CA PRO A 69 -23.77 -3.57 -5.09
C PRO A 69 -23.96 -2.11 -5.49
N LYS A 70 -25.10 -1.81 -6.14
CA LYS A 70 -25.37 -0.48 -6.70
C LYS A 70 -25.63 0.58 -5.65
N GLU A 71 -26.09 0.17 -4.47
CA GLU A 71 -26.39 1.05 -3.35
C GLU A 71 -25.17 1.93 -3.00
N PRO A 72 -25.38 3.20 -2.62
CA PRO A 72 -24.30 4.16 -2.46
C PRO A 72 -23.34 3.84 -1.30
N PHE A 73 -23.74 2.96 -0.38
CA PHE A 73 -22.94 2.59 0.80
C PHE A 73 -21.86 1.53 0.52
N PHE A 74 -21.92 0.82 -0.61
CA PHE A 74 -20.97 -0.24 -0.94
C PHE A 74 -20.01 0.20 -2.04
N TYR A 75 -18.72 0.19 -1.76
CA TYR A 75 -17.68 0.56 -2.74
C TYR A 75 -16.35 -0.10 -2.40
N ARG A 76 -15.60 -0.46 -3.43
CA ARG A 76 -14.19 -0.90 -3.31
C ARG A 76 -13.21 0.25 -3.52
N THR A 77 -13.66 1.34 -4.17
CA THR A 77 -12.97 2.60 -4.30
C THR A 77 -13.98 3.74 -4.30
N TRP A 78 -13.61 4.88 -3.75
CA TRP A 78 -14.44 6.07 -3.66
C TRP A 78 -13.61 7.32 -3.90
N VAL A 79 -14.22 8.47 -4.02
CA VAL A 79 -13.54 9.75 -4.15
C VAL A 79 -14.07 10.68 -3.07
N GLU A 80 -13.17 11.20 -2.26
CA GLU A 80 -13.49 12.23 -1.27
C GLU A 80 -13.21 13.61 -1.87
N ARG A 81 -14.14 14.54 -1.69
CA ARG A 81 -13.93 15.96 -1.94
C ARG A 81 -13.57 16.62 -0.62
N TYR A 82 -12.40 17.20 -0.58
CA TYR A 82 -11.94 18.06 0.51
C TYR A 82 -12.24 19.51 0.17
N MET A 83 -12.92 20.18 1.07
CA MET A 83 -13.26 21.62 0.97
C MET A 83 -12.66 22.31 2.19
N ILE A 84 -11.65 23.13 1.96
CA ILE A 84 -10.90 23.81 3.01
C ILE A 84 -11.39 25.25 3.07
N PRO A 85 -12.09 25.66 4.15
CA PRO A 85 -12.50 27.04 4.35
C PRO A 85 -11.29 27.92 4.73
N LYS A 86 -11.47 29.25 4.67
CA LYS A 86 -10.42 30.18 5.12
C LYS A 86 -10.14 30.05 6.62
N THR A 87 -11.14 29.66 7.40
CA THR A 87 -11.06 29.48 8.85
C THR A 87 -11.89 28.27 9.25
N GLY A 88 -11.33 27.40 10.11
CA GLY A 88 -11.99 26.20 10.59
C GLY A 88 -11.43 24.92 9.99
N GLU A 89 -12.10 23.81 10.27
CA GLU A 89 -11.70 22.48 9.81
C GLU A 89 -12.16 22.21 8.37
N ALA A 90 -11.43 21.32 7.68
CA ALA A 90 -11.78 20.85 6.34
C ALA A 90 -13.11 20.07 6.37
N GLU A 91 -14.02 20.41 5.46
CA GLU A 91 -15.25 19.66 5.21
C GLU A 91 -14.93 18.57 4.17
N VAL A 92 -15.37 17.34 4.43
CA VAL A 92 -15.10 16.19 3.55
C VAL A 92 -16.42 15.55 3.14
N THR A 93 -16.65 15.45 1.84
CA THR A 93 -17.81 14.76 1.27
C THR A 93 -17.41 13.63 0.35
N ASN A 94 -18.21 12.56 0.29
CA ASN A 94 -17.94 11.44 -0.59
C ASN A 94 -18.69 11.59 -1.92
N ILE A 95 -17.96 11.38 -3.02
CA ILE A 95 -18.54 11.36 -4.37
C ILE A 95 -18.67 9.90 -4.81
N HIS A 96 -19.90 9.41 -4.87
CA HIS A 96 -20.21 8.02 -5.18
C HIS A 96 -20.67 7.79 -6.63
N THR A 97 -21.34 8.77 -7.24
CA THR A 97 -22.06 8.58 -8.51
C THR A 97 -21.77 9.64 -9.58
N GLY A 98 -20.64 10.34 -9.46
CA GLY A 98 -20.31 11.48 -10.30
C GLY A 98 -20.56 12.81 -9.57
N LEU A 99 -20.42 13.92 -10.30
CA LEU A 99 -20.79 15.24 -9.78
C LEU A 99 -22.29 15.24 -9.55
N SER A 100 -22.72 14.94 -8.33
CA SER A 100 -24.11 15.09 -7.95
C SER A 100 -24.49 16.56 -8.02
N PRO A 101 -25.62 16.92 -8.63
CA PRO A 101 -26.18 18.28 -8.53
C PRO A 101 -26.41 18.70 -7.07
N ASP A 102 -26.60 17.70 -6.19
CA ASP A 102 -26.79 17.86 -4.74
C ASP A 102 -25.47 17.82 -3.95
N ALA A 103 -24.31 18.05 -4.61
CA ALA A 103 -23.07 18.26 -3.90
C ALA A 103 -23.30 19.37 -2.88
N GLU A 104 -23.32 18.99 -1.61
CA GLU A 104 -23.58 19.88 -0.48
C GLU A 104 -22.89 21.22 -0.71
N VAL A 105 -23.70 22.27 -0.75
CA VAL A 105 -23.19 23.64 -0.84
C VAL A 105 -22.41 23.86 0.43
N PRO A 106 -21.12 24.23 0.33
CA PRO A 106 -20.29 24.39 1.51
C PRO A 106 -20.93 25.43 2.45
N SER A 107 -20.90 25.11 3.73
CA SER A 107 -21.45 25.98 4.77
C SER A 107 -20.67 27.29 4.93
N LYS A 108 -19.43 27.34 4.43
CA LYS A 108 -18.53 28.49 4.54
C LYS A 108 -17.82 28.79 3.20
N PRO A 109 -17.34 30.03 3.01
CA PRO A 109 -16.52 30.36 1.83
C PRO A 109 -15.27 29.48 1.74
N ILE A 110 -15.16 28.72 0.64
CA ILE A 110 -14.04 27.80 0.42
C ILE A 110 -12.82 28.58 -0.07
N PHE A 111 -11.67 28.32 0.56
CA PHE A 111 -10.37 28.79 0.10
C PHE A 111 -9.78 27.84 -0.95
N ARG A 112 -9.91 26.51 -0.75
CA ARG A 112 -9.37 25.48 -1.64
C ARG A 112 -10.26 24.23 -1.62
N SER A 113 -10.40 23.58 -2.77
CA SER A 113 -11.06 22.27 -2.87
C SER A 113 -10.26 21.35 -3.80
N PHE A 114 -10.19 20.06 -3.44
CA PHE A 114 -9.52 19.04 -4.23
C PHE A 114 -10.15 17.66 -3.99
N PHE A 115 -9.81 16.69 -4.83
CA PHE A 115 -10.39 15.35 -4.80
C PHE A 115 -9.34 14.30 -4.46
N VAL A 116 -9.68 13.40 -3.56
CA VAL A 116 -8.79 12.32 -3.12
C VAL A 116 -9.45 10.98 -3.41
N PRO A 117 -9.02 10.27 -4.47
CA PRO A 117 -9.44 8.90 -4.71
C PRO A 117 -8.89 7.97 -3.64
N LYS A 118 -9.76 7.23 -2.99
CA LYS A 118 -9.38 6.24 -1.96
C LYS A 118 -9.78 4.82 -2.37
N LEU A 119 -9.05 3.86 -1.83
CA LEU A 119 -9.25 2.42 -2.04
C LEU A 119 -8.55 1.64 -0.91
N CYS A 120 -8.67 0.31 -0.90
CA CYS A 120 -7.90 -0.51 0.03
C CYS A 120 -6.38 -0.29 -0.19
N ASN A 121 -5.67 0.00 0.89
CA ASN A 121 -4.22 0.28 0.85
C ASN A 121 -3.33 -0.93 0.57
N GLN A 122 -3.88 -2.15 0.49
CA GLN A 122 -3.12 -3.36 0.19
C GLN A 122 -1.82 -3.46 1.02
N CYS A 123 -1.96 -3.25 2.33
CA CYS A 123 -0.86 -3.14 3.30
C CYS A 123 0.12 -4.31 3.22
N ALA A 124 1.42 -4.07 3.46
CA ALA A 124 2.40 -5.14 3.63
C ALA A 124 2.23 -5.84 4.98
N HIS A 125 1.87 -5.07 6.03
CA HIS A 125 1.47 -5.61 7.34
C HIS A 125 -0.05 -5.41 7.54
N PRO A 126 -0.89 -6.27 6.94
CA PRO A 126 -2.34 -6.06 6.92
C PRO A 126 -3.01 -6.52 8.22
N PRO A 127 -3.52 -5.61 9.07
CA PRO A 127 -4.20 -6.02 10.31
C PRO A 127 -5.42 -6.89 10.04
N CYS A 128 -6.08 -6.68 8.92
CA CYS A 128 -7.23 -7.48 8.50
C CYS A 128 -6.92 -8.96 8.18
N VAL A 129 -5.66 -9.30 7.85
CA VAL A 129 -5.21 -10.69 7.71
C VAL A 129 -4.97 -11.29 9.09
N GLN A 130 -4.32 -10.51 9.97
CA GLN A 130 -3.97 -10.97 11.32
C GLN A 130 -5.18 -11.35 12.17
N VAL A 131 -6.29 -10.62 12.04
CA VAL A 131 -7.50 -10.86 12.83
C VAL A 131 -8.45 -11.90 12.24
N CYS A 132 -8.14 -12.48 11.08
CA CYS A 132 -9.07 -13.40 10.42
C CYS A 132 -9.01 -14.80 11.06
N PRO A 133 -10.04 -15.25 11.80
CA PRO A 133 -9.98 -16.50 12.56
C PRO A 133 -9.95 -17.74 11.68
N VAL A 134 -10.43 -17.64 10.44
CA VAL A 134 -10.52 -18.74 9.48
C VAL A 134 -9.53 -18.64 8.32
N GLY A 135 -8.62 -17.63 8.34
CA GLY A 135 -7.64 -17.41 7.28
C GLY A 135 -8.24 -17.02 5.93
N ALA A 136 -9.52 -16.64 5.87
CA ALA A 136 -10.18 -16.23 4.62
C ALA A 136 -9.57 -14.99 3.99
N THR A 137 -9.03 -14.07 4.79
CA THR A 137 -8.24 -12.94 4.30
C THR A 137 -6.76 -13.30 4.33
N PHE A 138 -6.08 -13.18 3.20
CA PHE A 138 -4.69 -13.60 3.04
C PHE A 138 -3.93 -12.68 2.07
N SER A 139 -2.60 -12.74 2.10
CA SER A 139 -1.72 -12.05 1.14
C SER A 139 -1.20 -13.04 0.11
N THR A 140 -1.20 -12.66 -1.15
CA THR A 140 -0.56 -13.42 -2.24
C THR A 140 0.96 -13.20 -2.25
N LYS A 141 1.70 -14.00 -3.03
CA LYS A 141 3.16 -13.88 -3.15
C LYS A 141 3.59 -12.53 -3.77
N ASP A 142 2.78 -11.97 -4.63
CA ASP A 142 2.96 -10.66 -5.28
C ASP A 142 2.35 -9.49 -4.46
N GLY A 143 2.05 -9.77 -3.19
CA GLY A 143 1.68 -8.78 -2.19
C GLY A 143 0.25 -8.29 -2.24
N VAL A 144 -0.64 -8.88 -3.02
CA VAL A 144 -2.05 -8.48 -3.05
C VAL A 144 -2.82 -9.16 -1.91
N VAL A 145 -3.51 -8.38 -1.09
CA VAL A 145 -4.39 -8.91 -0.04
C VAL A 145 -5.74 -9.27 -0.65
N LEU A 146 -6.17 -10.50 -0.50
CA LEU A 146 -7.42 -11.03 -1.04
C LEU A 146 -8.34 -11.55 0.07
N VAL A 147 -9.56 -11.90 -0.29
CA VAL A 147 -10.52 -12.60 0.56
C VAL A 147 -11.03 -13.81 -0.22
N ASN A 148 -10.98 -14.98 0.40
CA ASN A 148 -11.64 -16.17 -0.10
C ASN A 148 -13.08 -16.18 0.42
N ASP A 149 -14.02 -15.92 -0.46
CA ASP A 149 -15.45 -15.87 -0.16
C ASP A 149 -16.01 -17.21 0.35
N LYS A 150 -15.49 -18.33 -0.16
CA LYS A 150 -15.91 -19.69 0.26
C LYS A 150 -15.51 -20.03 1.69
N THR A 151 -14.43 -19.44 2.20
CA THR A 151 -13.92 -19.68 3.56
C THR A 151 -14.41 -18.61 4.54
N CYS A 152 -14.84 -17.43 4.03
CA CYS A 152 -15.25 -16.31 4.85
C CYS A 152 -16.56 -16.60 5.59
N ILE A 153 -16.55 -16.48 6.91
CA ILE A 153 -17.73 -16.68 7.78
C ILE A 153 -18.50 -15.38 8.10
N GLY A 154 -18.13 -14.26 7.51
CA GLY A 154 -18.81 -12.97 7.70
C GLY A 154 -18.68 -12.35 9.10
N CYS A 155 -17.71 -12.73 9.92
CA CYS A 155 -17.55 -12.28 11.32
C CYS A 155 -17.24 -10.78 11.49
N ARG A 156 -16.88 -10.06 10.41
CA ARG A 156 -16.60 -8.61 10.34
C ARG A 156 -15.36 -8.14 11.10
N TYR A 157 -14.56 -8.98 11.74
CA TYR A 157 -13.35 -8.55 12.45
C TYR A 157 -12.38 -7.80 11.53
N CYS A 158 -12.19 -8.25 10.29
CA CYS A 158 -11.35 -7.57 9.31
C CYS A 158 -11.89 -6.20 8.86
N ILE A 159 -13.21 -5.96 8.99
CA ILE A 159 -13.83 -4.67 8.71
C ILE A 159 -13.48 -3.69 9.84
N GLN A 160 -13.65 -4.11 11.09
CA GLN A 160 -13.31 -3.30 12.27
C GLN A 160 -11.81 -3.03 12.39
N ALA A 161 -10.97 -4.01 12.06
CA ALA A 161 -9.52 -3.88 12.12
C ALA A 161 -8.92 -3.00 11.02
N CYS A 162 -9.69 -2.66 9.97
CA CYS A 162 -9.19 -1.83 8.88
C CYS A 162 -9.20 -0.34 9.25
N PRO A 163 -8.03 0.30 9.46
CA PRO A 163 -8.00 1.70 9.89
C PRO A 163 -8.40 2.68 8.79
N TYR A 164 -8.56 2.20 7.56
CA TYR A 164 -8.89 2.98 6.37
C TYR A 164 -10.35 2.90 5.96
N GLY A 165 -11.18 2.13 6.67
CA GLY A 165 -12.59 1.91 6.30
C GLY A 165 -12.80 1.28 4.92
N ALA A 166 -11.78 0.57 4.39
CA ALA A 166 -11.77 0.08 3.01
C ALA A 166 -12.40 -1.32 2.85
N ARG A 167 -13.24 -1.74 3.79
CA ARG A 167 -13.91 -3.05 3.79
C ARG A 167 -15.38 -2.88 4.16
N TYR A 168 -16.21 -3.72 3.57
CA TYR A 168 -17.63 -3.82 3.90
C TYR A 168 -18.08 -5.28 3.90
N LEU A 169 -19.24 -5.56 4.44
CA LEU A 169 -19.91 -6.85 4.31
C LEU A 169 -20.79 -6.81 3.05
N HIS A 170 -20.55 -7.71 2.12
CA HIS A 170 -21.35 -7.81 0.92
C HIS A 170 -22.77 -8.27 1.27
N PRO A 171 -23.83 -7.54 0.86
CA PRO A 171 -25.19 -7.81 1.31
C PRO A 171 -25.76 -9.16 0.82
N GLU A 172 -25.34 -9.61 -0.36
CA GLU A 172 -25.83 -10.86 -0.95
C GLU A 172 -25.00 -12.08 -0.51
N THR A 173 -23.66 -11.98 -0.53
CA THR A 173 -22.79 -13.11 -0.20
C THR A 173 -22.51 -13.24 1.28
N HIS A 174 -22.83 -12.22 2.08
CA HIS A 174 -22.54 -12.13 3.51
C HIS A 174 -21.05 -12.34 3.86
N THR A 175 -20.15 -12.09 2.91
CA THR A 175 -18.71 -12.16 3.07
C THR A 175 -18.08 -10.77 3.12
N ALA A 176 -16.89 -10.66 3.70
CA ALA A 176 -16.15 -9.40 3.68
C ALA A 176 -15.63 -9.11 2.27
N ASP A 177 -15.86 -7.89 1.80
CA ASP A 177 -15.40 -7.45 0.48
C ASP A 177 -14.52 -6.18 0.55
N LYS A 178 -13.69 -5.97 -0.46
CA LYS A 178 -12.76 -4.85 -0.60
C LYS A 178 -12.10 -4.81 -1.98
N CYS A 179 -11.37 -3.73 -2.27
CA CYS A 179 -10.54 -3.64 -3.47
C CYS A 179 -9.47 -4.76 -3.51
N THR A 180 -9.38 -5.45 -4.63
CA THR A 180 -8.43 -6.54 -4.91
C THR A 180 -7.35 -6.14 -5.93
N PHE A 181 -7.20 -4.84 -6.25
CA PHE A 181 -6.45 -4.34 -7.41
C PHE A 181 -6.92 -4.93 -8.75
N CYS A 182 -8.17 -5.44 -8.80
CA CYS A 182 -8.68 -6.20 -9.94
C CYS A 182 -7.74 -7.38 -10.29
N TYR A 183 -7.37 -8.19 -9.29
CA TYR A 183 -6.37 -9.25 -9.41
C TYR A 183 -6.65 -10.22 -10.56
N HIS A 184 -7.92 -10.47 -10.85
CA HIS A 184 -8.37 -11.26 -12.01
C HIS A 184 -7.99 -10.63 -13.36
N ARG A 185 -7.85 -9.28 -13.42
CA ARG A 185 -7.35 -8.56 -14.61
C ARG A 185 -5.83 -8.56 -14.67
N LEU A 186 -5.17 -8.31 -13.53
CA LEU A 186 -3.70 -8.32 -13.45
C LEU A 186 -3.11 -9.65 -13.90
N ASN A 187 -3.75 -10.77 -13.55
CA ASN A 187 -3.34 -12.11 -13.99
C ASN A 187 -3.55 -12.36 -15.49
N ARG A 188 -4.12 -11.40 -16.20
CA ARG A 188 -4.32 -11.41 -17.68
C ARG A 188 -3.60 -10.24 -18.36
N ASP A 189 -2.64 -9.62 -17.66
CA ASP A 189 -1.89 -8.44 -18.12
C ASP A 189 -2.79 -7.24 -18.47
N LEU A 190 -3.98 -7.14 -17.87
CA LEU A 190 -4.92 -6.05 -18.05
C LEU A 190 -4.82 -5.05 -16.89
N LEU A 191 -5.01 -3.77 -17.20
CA LEU A 191 -5.08 -2.73 -16.16
C LEU A 191 -6.35 -2.89 -15.31
N PRO A 192 -6.31 -2.56 -14.00
CA PRO A 192 -7.53 -2.45 -13.19
C PRO A 192 -8.53 -1.49 -13.82
N ALA A 193 -9.82 -1.82 -13.77
CA ALA A 193 -10.87 -1.03 -14.41
C ALA A 193 -10.84 0.46 -14.01
N CYS A 194 -10.54 0.76 -12.74
CA CYS A 194 -10.46 2.13 -12.24
C CYS A 194 -9.23 2.91 -12.74
N VAL A 195 -8.18 2.22 -13.20
CA VAL A 195 -7.00 2.83 -13.83
C VAL A 195 -7.30 3.10 -15.30
N GLU A 196 -7.84 2.10 -16.00
CA GLU A 196 -8.14 2.14 -17.42
C GLU A 196 -9.12 3.27 -17.78
N VAL A 197 -10.18 3.44 -16.96
CA VAL A 197 -11.23 4.44 -17.22
C VAL A 197 -10.85 5.87 -16.83
N CYS A 198 -9.71 6.07 -16.14
CA CYS A 198 -9.36 7.38 -15.61
C CYS A 198 -8.90 8.36 -16.71
N PRO A 199 -9.68 9.42 -17.05
CA PRO A 199 -9.39 10.29 -18.17
C PRO A 199 -8.15 11.17 -17.95
N THR A 200 -7.83 11.46 -16.69
CA THR A 200 -6.70 12.30 -16.30
C THR A 200 -5.47 11.51 -15.90
N GLN A 201 -5.52 10.16 -15.97
CA GLN A 201 -4.45 9.30 -15.50
C GLN A 201 -4.02 9.59 -14.05
N ALA A 202 -4.98 9.97 -13.19
CA ALA A 202 -4.74 10.20 -11.79
C ALA A 202 -4.41 8.91 -11.02
N ARG A 203 -4.63 7.75 -11.64
CA ARG A 203 -4.38 6.42 -11.06
C ARG A 203 -3.37 5.66 -11.89
N VAL A 204 -2.42 5.02 -11.24
CA VAL A 204 -1.38 4.20 -11.87
C VAL A 204 -1.19 2.92 -11.06
N ILE A 205 -0.84 1.83 -11.71
CA ILE A 205 -0.47 0.57 -11.09
C ILE A 205 0.82 0.04 -11.71
N GLY A 206 1.58 -0.73 -10.96
CA GLY A 206 2.78 -1.38 -11.47
C GLY A 206 3.54 -2.12 -10.37
N ASP A 207 4.59 -2.78 -10.80
CA ASP A 207 5.51 -3.49 -9.93
C ASP A 207 6.41 -2.50 -9.18
N LEU A 208 6.48 -2.62 -7.86
CA LEU A 208 7.34 -1.79 -7.01
C LEU A 208 8.82 -2.18 -7.07
N HIS A 209 9.14 -3.39 -7.51
CA HIS A 209 10.50 -3.89 -7.64
C HIS A 209 11.11 -3.60 -9.01
N SER A 210 10.30 -3.46 -10.05
CA SER A 210 10.79 -3.24 -11.40
C SER A 210 11.20 -1.78 -11.65
N ALA A 211 12.44 -1.58 -12.13
CA ALA A 211 12.94 -0.24 -12.49
C ALA A 211 12.19 0.38 -13.68
N ALA A 212 11.66 -0.42 -14.59
CA ALA A 212 10.90 0.01 -15.75
C ALA A 212 9.41 0.22 -15.48
N SER A 213 8.95 -0.07 -14.27
CA SER A 213 7.54 0.02 -13.88
C SER A 213 7.01 1.46 -13.91
N PRO A 214 5.73 1.65 -14.29
CA PRO A 214 5.03 2.93 -14.13
C PRO A 214 5.08 3.45 -12.69
N MET A 215 5.08 2.57 -11.69
CA MET A 215 5.20 2.94 -10.27
C MET A 215 6.57 3.51 -9.91
N THR A 216 7.64 3.01 -10.50
CA THR A 216 8.99 3.56 -10.29
C THR A 216 9.08 4.98 -10.87
N ARG A 217 8.53 5.19 -12.08
CA ARG A 217 8.42 6.53 -12.65
C ARG A 217 7.56 7.45 -11.78
N PHE A 218 6.40 6.97 -11.31
CA PHE A 218 5.52 7.71 -10.42
C PHE A 218 6.23 8.19 -9.15
N LYS A 219 6.98 7.30 -8.48
CA LYS A 219 7.76 7.62 -7.27
C LYS A 219 8.86 8.65 -7.54
N ARG A 220 9.53 8.58 -8.69
CA ARG A 220 10.62 9.52 -9.04
C ARG A 220 10.12 10.93 -9.35
N MET A 221 8.93 11.04 -9.92
CA MET A 221 8.40 12.33 -10.41
C MET A 221 7.55 13.08 -9.37
N ASN A 222 7.23 12.47 -8.24
CA ASN A 222 6.30 13.05 -7.29
C ASN A 222 6.81 12.99 -5.86
N LYS A 223 6.36 13.91 -5.02
CA LYS A 223 6.47 13.80 -3.57
C LYS A 223 5.45 12.77 -3.09
N ILE A 224 5.94 11.69 -2.53
CA ILE A 224 5.12 10.51 -2.18
C ILE A 224 4.76 10.51 -0.71
N PHE A 225 3.50 10.19 -0.44
CA PHE A 225 2.91 10.02 0.88
C PHE A 225 2.12 8.72 0.96
N VAL A 226 1.86 8.29 2.18
CA VAL A 226 0.92 7.21 2.50
C VAL A 226 -0.10 7.72 3.51
N LEU A 227 -1.28 7.12 3.52
CA LEU A 227 -2.29 7.44 4.52
C LEU A 227 -1.93 6.82 5.88
N LYS A 228 -2.11 7.56 6.95
CA LYS A 228 -1.91 7.12 8.34
C LYS A 228 -0.56 6.41 8.58
N PRO A 229 0.58 7.05 8.29
CA PRO A 229 1.90 6.42 8.37
C PRO A 229 2.25 5.93 9.78
N ASN A 230 1.69 6.56 10.81
CA ASN A 230 1.89 6.22 12.22
C ASN A 230 1.34 4.84 12.62
N LEU A 231 0.54 4.19 11.77
CA LEU A 231 -0.03 2.87 12.06
C LEU A 231 0.85 1.70 11.62
N ASN A 232 1.97 1.95 10.97
CA ASN A 232 2.96 0.94 10.54
C ASN A 232 2.36 -0.24 9.73
N THR A 233 1.29 0.02 8.98
CA THR A 233 0.66 -1.00 8.14
C THR A 233 1.34 -1.15 6.78
N GLU A 234 2.29 -0.26 6.46
CA GLU A 234 3.04 -0.20 5.21
C GLU A 234 2.13 -0.25 3.96
N PRO A 235 1.36 0.82 3.69
CA PRO A 235 0.50 0.89 2.52
C PRO A 235 1.27 0.75 1.21
N LYS A 236 0.75 -0.07 0.28
CA LYS A 236 1.21 -0.13 -1.11
C LYS A 236 0.43 0.79 -2.06
N VAL A 237 -0.49 1.58 -1.52
CA VAL A 237 -1.09 2.71 -2.22
C VAL A 237 -0.34 3.98 -1.85
N LEU A 238 0.27 4.59 -2.86
CA LEU A 238 1.11 5.77 -2.75
C LEU A 238 0.38 6.99 -3.30
N TYR A 239 0.35 8.05 -2.53
CA TYR A 239 -0.30 9.31 -2.91
C TYR A 239 0.74 10.33 -3.33
N ALA A 240 0.54 10.96 -4.48
CA ALA A 240 1.34 12.08 -4.93
C ALA A 240 0.66 13.40 -4.59
N ASN A 241 1.46 14.35 -4.10
CA ASN A 241 1.05 15.74 -3.91
C ASN A 241 -0.15 15.94 -2.97
N ILE A 242 -0.28 15.04 -1.99
CA ILE A 242 -1.24 15.15 -0.90
C ILE A 242 -0.71 16.13 0.15
N ASP A 243 -1.57 16.89 0.75
CA ASP A 243 -1.22 17.75 1.90
C ASP A 243 -1.62 17.12 3.25
N GLY A 244 -1.31 17.82 4.33
CA GLY A 244 -1.57 17.35 5.70
C GLY A 244 -3.04 17.28 6.11
N GLU A 245 -3.97 17.79 5.28
CA GLU A 245 -5.41 17.78 5.57
C GLU A 245 -6.06 16.42 5.28
N VAL A 246 -5.41 15.58 4.49
CA VAL A 246 -5.94 14.27 4.11
C VAL A 246 -5.67 13.24 5.20
N ARG A 247 -6.71 12.62 5.70
CA ARG A 247 -6.70 11.66 6.82
C ARG A 247 -6.98 10.22 6.39
#